data_8136d0b49e5e91941c739cf0d3935ea1
#
_entry.id   8136d0b49e5e91941c739cf0d3935ea1
#
_cell.length_a   1.000
_cell.length_b   1.000
_cell.length_c   1.000
_cell.angle_alpha   90.00
_cell.angle_beta   90.00
_cell.angle_gamma   90.00
#
_symmetry.space_group_name_H-M   'P 1'
#
loop_
_entity.id
_entity.type
_entity.pdbx_description
1 polymer ?
#
loop_
_entity_poly.entity_id
_entity_poly.type
_entity_poly.pdbx_seq_one_letter_code
_entity_poly.pdbx_strand_id
1 'polypeptide(L)'
;MPWGLTGAETHLGLTPPPAFADSIVDPTGEVLEVLGSVAAITVDWGDGSSLTLAPETYPLLSGYPDGAARHIYEVKTCEEPGSTPRCHPSLSSYPLEVRYQWFVQWRVGTGAWTTLSVPDTTTTIPYPVQELISVLGTRG
;
A
#
# COMPACT_ATOMS: atom_id res chain seq x y z
N MET A 1 1.47 5.97 -13.50
CA MET A 1 1.23 4.96 -14.55
C MET A 1 0.36 3.86 -14.03
N PRO A 2 -0.73 3.53 -14.71
CA PRO A 2 -1.60 2.45 -14.28
C PRO A 2 -1.08 1.05 -14.69
N TRP A 3 0.12 0.95 -15.23
CA TRP A 3 0.72 -0.30 -15.65
C TRP A 3 2.24 -0.25 -15.50
N GLY A 4 2.87 -1.41 -15.44
CA GLY A 4 4.30 -1.54 -15.24
C GLY A 4 5.01 -2.27 -16.38
N LEU A 5 6.32 -2.40 -16.25
CA LEU A 5 7.18 -3.14 -17.17
C LEU A 5 7.99 -4.18 -16.39
N THR A 6 8.16 -5.36 -16.98
CA THR A 6 9.05 -6.36 -16.40
C THR A 6 10.49 -5.85 -16.39
N GLY A 7 11.21 -6.15 -15.32
CA GLY A 7 12.60 -5.75 -15.17
C GLY A 7 12.85 -4.29 -14.82
N ALA A 8 11.81 -3.45 -14.88
CA ALA A 8 11.90 -2.06 -14.47
C ALA A 8 11.29 -1.87 -13.09
N GLU A 9 11.85 -0.97 -12.30
CA GLU A 9 11.29 -0.69 -10.98
C GLU A 9 9.91 -0.06 -11.08
N THR A 10 8.96 -0.62 -10.35
CA THR A 10 7.67 0.01 -10.09
C THR A 10 7.79 0.80 -8.80
N HIS A 11 7.46 2.08 -8.87
CA HIS A 11 7.46 2.97 -7.71
C HIS A 11 6.02 3.26 -7.31
N LEU A 12 5.73 3.05 -6.04
CA LEU A 12 4.42 3.35 -5.48
C LEU A 12 4.55 4.55 -4.56
N GLY A 13 3.92 5.65 -4.96
CA GLY A 13 3.79 6.82 -4.10
C GLY A 13 2.67 6.58 -3.09
N LEU A 14 2.98 6.70 -1.81
CA LEU A 14 2.03 6.52 -0.74
C LEU A 14 1.89 7.81 0.04
N THR A 15 0.64 8.19 0.28
CA THR A 15 0.32 9.31 1.16
C THR A 15 -0.47 8.74 2.33
N PRO A 16 0.20 8.42 3.44
CA PRO A 16 -0.52 7.87 4.59
C PRO A 16 -1.52 8.89 5.12
N PRO A 17 -2.70 8.44 5.58
CA PRO A 17 -3.63 9.33 6.24
C PRO A 17 -2.96 9.98 7.45
N PRO A 18 -3.25 11.24 7.74
CA PRO A 18 -2.66 11.91 8.89
C PRO A 18 -3.16 11.29 10.20
N ALA A 19 -2.35 11.40 11.25
CA ALA A 19 -2.80 11.08 12.58
C ALA A 19 -3.98 11.98 12.95
N PHE A 20 -4.90 11.46 13.71
CA PHE A 20 -6.05 12.23 14.15
C PHE A 20 -6.20 12.21 15.67
N ALA A 21 -6.80 13.26 16.18
CA ALA A 21 -7.20 13.37 17.57
C ALA A 21 -8.61 13.95 17.60
N ASP A 22 -9.48 13.34 18.38
CA ASP A 22 -10.84 13.81 18.53
C ASP A 22 -11.24 13.73 20.00
N SER A 23 -12.20 14.56 20.41
CA SER A 23 -12.72 14.56 21.76
C SER A 23 -14.22 14.81 21.76
N ILE A 24 -14.90 14.11 22.66
CA ILE A 24 -16.34 14.25 22.89
C ILE A 24 -16.55 14.48 24.37
N VAL A 25 -17.41 15.44 24.69
CA VAL A 25 -17.82 15.68 26.07
C VAL A 25 -19.18 15.03 26.28
N ASP A 26 -19.27 14.12 27.25
CA ASP A 26 -20.53 13.45 27.55
C ASP A 26 -21.46 14.35 28.37
N PRO A 27 -22.74 13.94 28.58
CA PRO A 27 -23.68 14.77 29.35
C PRO A 27 -23.27 15.02 30.81
N THR A 28 -22.37 14.20 31.36
CA THR A 28 -21.86 14.38 32.74
C THR A 28 -20.67 15.32 32.80
N GLY A 29 -20.18 15.79 31.64
CA GLY A 29 -19.02 16.66 31.55
C GLY A 29 -17.69 15.96 31.45
N GLU A 30 -17.68 14.64 31.38
CA GLU A 30 -16.45 13.89 31.14
C GLU A 30 -16.03 13.98 29.68
N VAL A 31 -14.71 14.05 29.46
CA VAL A 31 -14.13 14.14 28.12
C VAL A 31 -13.66 12.75 27.69
N LEU A 32 -14.16 12.28 26.57
CA LEU A 32 -13.65 11.09 25.89
C LEU A 32 -12.69 11.55 24.81
N GLU A 33 -11.44 11.11 24.89
CA GLU A 33 -10.44 11.40 23.86
C GLU A 33 -10.11 10.16 23.06
N VAL A 34 -9.94 10.34 21.74
CA VAL A 34 -9.54 9.27 20.83
C VAL A 34 -8.36 9.77 20.00
N LEU A 35 -7.30 8.98 19.95
CA LEU A 35 -6.13 9.23 19.12
C LEU A 35 -5.94 8.07 18.16
N GLY A 36 -5.60 8.38 16.92
CA GLY A 36 -5.34 7.35 15.92
C GLY A 36 -4.23 7.74 14.98
N SER A 37 -3.47 6.75 14.56
CA SER A 37 -2.41 6.91 13.58
C SER A 37 -2.17 5.61 12.83
N VAL A 38 -1.56 5.71 11.65
CA VAL A 38 -1.14 4.52 10.91
C VAL A 38 0.13 3.98 11.55
N ALA A 39 0.06 2.75 12.05
CA ALA A 39 1.20 2.09 12.71
C ALA A 39 2.11 1.38 11.72
N ALA A 40 1.57 0.91 10.61
CA ALA A 40 2.35 0.25 9.56
C ALA A 40 1.58 0.29 8.25
N ILE A 41 2.33 0.28 7.15
CA ILE A 41 1.77 0.15 5.81
C ILE A 41 2.38 -1.10 5.19
N THR A 42 1.53 -2.02 4.74
CA THR A 42 1.98 -3.21 4.03
C THR A 42 1.55 -3.09 2.58
N VAL A 43 2.52 -3.26 1.68
CA VAL A 43 2.27 -3.32 0.24
C VAL A 43 2.46 -4.77 -0.18
N ASP A 44 1.40 -5.37 -0.69
CA ASP A 44 1.45 -6.69 -1.31
C ASP A 44 1.43 -6.46 -2.82
N TRP A 45 2.51 -6.86 -3.48
CA TRP A 45 2.67 -6.60 -4.91
C TRP A 45 1.84 -7.52 -5.80
N GLY A 46 1.22 -8.54 -5.20
CA GLY A 46 0.35 -9.45 -5.93
C GLY A 46 1.08 -10.58 -6.63
N ASP A 47 2.40 -10.62 -6.55
CA ASP A 47 3.24 -11.66 -7.16
C ASP A 47 3.90 -12.58 -6.13
N GLY A 48 3.44 -12.54 -4.90
CA GLY A 48 4.03 -13.26 -3.78
C GLY A 48 5.02 -12.45 -2.95
N SER A 49 5.33 -11.24 -3.38
CA SER A 49 6.23 -10.33 -2.66
C SER A 49 5.45 -9.29 -1.88
N SER A 50 5.96 -8.89 -0.75
CA SER A 50 5.34 -7.83 0.06
C SER A 50 6.41 -7.01 0.75
N LEU A 51 6.03 -5.81 1.18
CA LEU A 51 6.89 -4.87 1.87
C LEU A 51 6.10 -4.23 3.01
N THR A 52 6.66 -4.19 4.20
CA THR A 52 6.05 -3.49 5.34
C THR A 52 6.91 -2.30 5.71
N LEU A 53 6.27 -1.15 5.83
CA LEU A 53 6.92 0.13 6.11
C LEU A 53 6.53 0.61 7.50
N ALA A 54 7.51 1.07 8.26
CA ALA A 54 7.32 1.61 9.59
C ALA A 54 7.05 3.13 9.53
N PRO A 55 6.45 3.71 10.57
CA PRO A 55 6.09 5.14 10.56
C PRO A 55 7.27 6.09 10.28
N GLU A 56 8.45 5.77 10.73
CA GLU A 56 9.63 6.62 10.53
C GLU A 56 10.04 6.74 9.06
N THR A 57 9.54 5.87 8.19
CA THR A 57 9.83 5.94 6.75
C THR A 57 8.76 6.68 5.96
N TYR A 58 7.65 7.06 6.58
CA TYR A 58 6.51 7.64 5.87
C TYR A 58 6.83 8.91 5.08
N PRO A 59 7.64 9.84 5.58
CA PRO A 59 8.01 11.01 4.79
C PRO A 59 8.72 10.67 3.48
N LEU A 60 9.32 9.47 3.40
CA LEU A 60 10.02 9.00 2.21
C LEU A 60 9.09 8.29 1.21
N LEU A 61 7.81 8.07 1.59
CA LEU A 61 6.86 7.37 0.74
C LEU A 61 6.29 8.25 -0.36
N SER A 62 6.35 9.55 -0.18
CA SER A 62 5.91 10.51 -1.19
C SER A 62 7.12 10.93 -2.00
N GLY A 63 6.96 11.01 -3.28
CA GLY A 63 8.03 11.48 -4.14
C GLY A 63 8.67 10.36 -4.94
N TYR A 64 8.84 10.64 -6.17
CA TYR A 64 9.47 9.80 -7.16
C TYR A 64 10.75 10.49 -7.62
N PRO A 65 11.85 9.77 -7.83
CA PRO A 65 12.01 8.31 -7.81
C PRO A 65 12.37 7.72 -6.45
N ASP A 66 12.52 8.55 -5.43
CA ASP A 66 13.05 8.12 -4.13
C ASP A 66 11.97 7.61 -3.16
N GLY A 67 10.79 7.31 -3.66
CA GLY A 67 9.73 6.70 -2.87
C GLY A 67 10.19 5.41 -2.22
N ALA A 68 9.69 5.13 -1.02
CA ALA A 68 10.12 3.97 -0.25
C ALA A 68 9.59 2.65 -0.81
N ALA A 69 8.45 2.65 -1.50
CA ALA A 69 7.84 1.43 -2.02
C ALA A 69 8.27 1.20 -3.47
N ARG A 70 9.13 0.21 -3.66
CA ARG A 70 9.65 -0.15 -4.98
C ARG A 70 9.62 -1.65 -5.16
N HIS A 71 9.39 -2.08 -6.39
CA HIS A 71 9.35 -3.50 -6.72
C HIS A 71 9.65 -3.73 -8.19
N ILE A 72 10.20 -4.90 -8.51
CA ILE A 72 10.44 -5.32 -9.88
C ILE A 72 9.59 -6.56 -10.15
N TYR A 73 8.73 -6.48 -11.15
CA TYR A 73 7.97 -7.64 -11.62
C TYR A 73 8.77 -8.37 -12.70
N GLU A 74 8.78 -9.68 -12.63
CA GLU A 74 9.55 -10.51 -13.57
C GLU A 74 8.68 -11.16 -14.65
N VAL A 75 7.39 -11.32 -14.38
CA VAL A 75 6.46 -11.97 -15.30
C VAL A 75 5.38 -10.97 -15.71
N LYS A 76 5.19 -10.84 -17.03
CA LYS A 76 4.16 -9.95 -17.54
C LYS A 76 2.77 -10.56 -17.38
N THR A 77 1.77 -9.71 -17.38
CA THR A 77 0.36 -10.11 -17.45
C THR A 77 -0.15 -9.88 -18.87
N CYS A 78 -1.16 -10.64 -19.26
CA CYS A 78 -1.82 -10.52 -20.55
C CYS A 78 -3.32 -10.45 -20.32
N GLU A 79 -4.06 -9.85 -21.26
CA GLU A 79 -5.52 -9.80 -21.14
C GLU A 79 -6.12 -11.20 -20.99
N GLU A 80 -5.56 -12.16 -21.71
CA GLU A 80 -5.89 -13.57 -21.53
C GLU A 80 -4.75 -14.26 -20.80
N PRO A 81 -4.90 -14.57 -19.51
CA PRO A 81 -3.87 -15.26 -18.75
C PRO A 81 -3.49 -16.58 -19.40
N GLY A 82 -2.20 -16.86 -19.43
CA GLY A 82 -1.71 -18.11 -19.99
C GLY A 82 -1.79 -18.21 -21.51
N SER A 83 -2.14 -17.15 -22.23
CA SER A 83 -2.27 -17.17 -23.68
C SER A 83 -0.94 -17.44 -24.40
N THR A 84 0.17 -17.07 -23.77
CA THR A 84 1.51 -17.46 -24.22
C THR A 84 2.32 -17.92 -23.02
N PRO A 85 3.45 -18.66 -23.24
CA PRO A 85 4.30 -19.08 -22.12
C PRO A 85 4.88 -17.91 -21.30
N ARG A 86 4.93 -16.72 -21.88
CA ARG A 86 5.48 -15.54 -21.20
C ARG A 86 4.46 -14.80 -20.35
N CYS A 87 3.17 -15.08 -20.54
CA CYS A 87 2.10 -14.48 -19.77
C CYS A 87 1.99 -15.16 -18.41
N HIS A 88 1.59 -14.40 -17.41
CA HIS A 88 1.21 -14.98 -16.13
C HIS A 88 0.11 -16.04 -16.38
N PRO A 89 0.20 -17.23 -15.78
CA PRO A 89 -0.73 -18.31 -16.10
C PRO A 89 -2.16 -18.07 -15.65
N SER A 90 -2.38 -17.21 -14.66
CA SER A 90 -3.71 -17.03 -14.07
C SER A 90 -4.14 -15.58 -13.87
N LEU A 91 -3.25 -14.61 -14.07
CA LEU A 91 -3.56 -13.20 -13.79
C LEU A 91 -3.49 -12.35 -15.05
N SER A 92 -4.50 -11.52 -15.27
CA SER A 92 -4.48 -10.47 -16.29
C SER A 92 -3.91 -9.16 -15.74
N SER A 93 -3.86 -9.05 -14.41
CA SER A 93 -3.20 -7.96 -13.69
C SER A 93 -2.83 -8.46 -12.32
N TYR A 94 -1.80 -7.89 -11.72
CA TYR A 94 -1.46 -8.20 -10.34
C TYR A 94 -2.40 -7.47 -9.39
N PRO A 95 -2.93 -8.14 -8.38
CA PRO A 95 -3.73 -7.46 -7.34
C PRO A 95 -2.80 -6.74 -6.36
N LEU A 96 -2.41 -5.54 -6.71
CA LEU A 96 -1.58 -4.70 -5.86
C LEU A 96 -2.42 -4.22 -4.70
N GLU A 97 -2.04 -4.59 -3.49
CA GLU A 97 -2.81 -4.28 -2.30
C GLU A 97 -1.99 -3.40 -1.35
N VAL A 98 -2.60 -2.32 -0.90
CA VAL A 98 -2.02 -1.45 0.13
C VAL A 98 -2.89 -1.55 1.36
N ARG A 99 -2.30 -1.95 2.46
CA ARG A 99 -2.99 -2.13 3.74
C ARG A 99 -2.42 -1.20 4.78
N TYR A 100 -3.29 -0.41 5.40
CA TYR A 100 -2.93 0.45 6.51
C TYR A 100 -3.35 -0.24 7.81
N GLN A 101 -2.39 -0.47 8.68
CA GLN A 101 -2.63 -0.98 10.02
C GLN A 101 -2.71 0.21 10.97
N TRP A 102 -3.83 0.35 11.66
CA TRP A 102 -4.10 1.48 12.52
C TRP A 102 -3.74 1.18 13.96
N PHE A 103 -3.21 2.19 14.65
CA PHE A 103 -3.07 2.20 16.10
C PHE A 103 -4.02 3.27 16.63
N VAL A 104 -5.05 2.83 17.36
CA VAL A 104 -6.07 3.71 17.92
C VAL A 104 -6.16 3.48 19.42
N GLN A 105 -6.21 4.56 20.17
CA GLN A 105 -6.36 4.48 21.61
C GLN A 105 -7.34 5.54 22.09
N TRP A 106 -7.94 5.28 23.22
CA TRP A 106 -8.93 6.17 23.82
C TRP A 106 -8.74 6.25 25.33
N ARG A 107 -9.26 7.31 25.92
CA ARG A 107 -9.32 7.45 27.36
C ARG A 107 -10.50 8.32 27.77
N VAL A 108 -10.89 8.22 29.03
CA VAL A 108 -11.88 9.09 29.67
C VAL A 108 -11.16 9.99 30.66
N GLY A 109 -11.38 11.29 30.56
CA GLY A 109 -10.73 12.28 31.43
C GLY A 109 -9.20 12.22 31.32
N THR A 110 -8.54 12.07 32.47
CA THR A 110 -7.09 11.95 32.56
C THR A 110 -6.66 10.50 32.86
N GLY A 111 -7.55 9.56 32.63
CA GLY A 111 -7.26 8.15 32.86
C GLY A 111 -6.24 7.58 31.89
N ALA A 112 -5.90 6.31 32.09
CA ALA A 112 -4.96 5.61 31.23
C ALA A 112 -5.55 5.41 29.84
N TRP A 113 -4.68 5.42 28.82
CA TRP A 113 -5.07 5.10 27.45
C TRP A 113 -5.35 3.62 27.30
N THR A 114 -6.41 3.31 26.56
CA THR A 114 -6.78 1.93 26.21
C THR A 114 -6.67 1.78 24.70
N THR A 115 -6.04 0.71 24.25
CA THR A 115 -5.94 0.41 22.81
C THR A 115 -7.28 -0.12 22.32
N LEU A 116 -7.74 0.46 21.20
CA LEU A 116 -8.94 0.02 20.50
C LEU A 116 -8.52 -0.81 19.29
N SER A 117 -9.04 -2.03 19.22
CA SER A 117 -8.81 -2.87 18.05
C SER A 117 -9.71 -2.40 16.91
N VAL A 118 -9.09 -2.01 15.81
CA VAL A 118 -9.80 -1.60 14.61
C VAL A 118 -9.29 -2.42 13.41
N PRO A 119 -10.15 -2.72 12.43
CA PRO A 119 -9.70 -3.47 11.26
C PRO A 119 -8.74 -2.62 10.41
N ASP A 120 -7.85 -3.31 9.70
CA ASP A 120 -6.98 -2.66 8.73
C ASP A 120 -7.79 -2.08 7.59
N THR A 121 -7.29 -0.99 7.02
CA THR A 121 -7.87 -0.41 5.82
C THR A 121 -7.09 -0.91 4.61
N THR A 122 -7.78 -1.48 3.64
CA THR A 122 -7.16 -2.09 2.46
C THR A 122 -7.67 -1.46 1.19
N THR A 123 -6.76 -1.16 0.28
CA THR A 123 -7.08 -0.72 -1.09
C THR A 123 -6.40 -1.67 -2.06
N THR A 124 -7.15 -2.17 -3.04
CA THR A 124 -6.62 -3.05 -4.07
C THR A 124 -6.66 -2.34 -5.42
N ILE A 125 -5.55 -2.38 -6.13
CA ILE A 125 -5.40 -1.75 -7.43
C ILE A 125 -4.99 -2.83 -8.43
N PRO A 126 -5.76 -3.09 -9.49
CA PRO A 126 -5.31 -3.99 -10.54
C PRO A 126 -4.13 -3.36 -11.28
N TYR A 127 -3.03 -4.07 -11.35
CA TYR A 127 -1.79 -3.54 -11.93
C TYR A 127 -1.31 -4.47 -13.05
N PRO A 128 -1.61 -4.14 -14.33
CA PRO A 128 -1.09 -4.91 -15.44
C PRO A 128 0.38 -4.62 -15.67
N VAL A 129 1.13 -5.64 -16.03
CA VAL A 129 2.58 -5.55 -16.27
C VAL A 129 2.88 -6.03 -17.67
N GLN A 130 3.50 -5.18 -18.47
CA GLN A 130 3.93 -5.49 -19.82
C GLN A 130 5.37 -5.99 -19.82
N GLU A 131 5.75 -6.70 -20.86
CA GLU A 131 7.11 -7.19 -20.99
C GLU A 131 8.03 -6.07 -21.47
N LEU A 132 9.15 -5.90 -20.75
CA LEU A 132 10.22 -5.04 -21.23
C LEU A 132 11.07 -5.85 -22.21
N ILE A 133 10.96 -5.50 -23.48
CA ILE A 133 11.77 -6.12 -24.52
C ILE A 133 12.78 -5.13 -25.04
N SER A 134 13.85 -5.64 -25.67
CA SER A 134 14.86 -4.77 -26.24
C SER A 134 14.28 -4.01 -27.45
N VAL A 135 14.02 -2.74 -27.25
CA VAL A 135 13.49 -1.91 -28.32
C VAL A 135 14.47 -1.75 -29.46
N LEU A 136 15.75 -1.73 -29.14
CA LEU A 136 16.81 -1.63 -30.16
C LEU A 136 16.85 -2.85 -31.05
N GLY A 137 16.61 -4.02 -30.48
CA GLY A 137 16.58 -5.26 -31.26
C GLY A 137 15.33 -5.41 -32.12
N THR A 138 14.23 -4.77 -31.74
CA THR A 138 12.96 -4.89 -32.46
C THR A 138 12.74 -3.80 -33.46
N ARG A 139 13.55 -2.80 -33.44
CA ARG A 139 13.45 -1.68 -34.35
C ARG A 139 14.18 -2.03 -35.63
N GLY A 140 13.50 -2.51 -36.52
CA GLY A 140 14.09 -2.82 -37.80
C GLY A 140 14.48 -1.57 -38.57
#